data_519ec2adb059f01cf685bdd5a2059291
#
_entry.id   519ec2adb059f01cf685bdd5a2059291
#
_cell.length_a   1.000
_cell.length_b   1.000
_cell.length_c   1.000
_cell.angle_alpha   90.00
_cell.angle_beta   90.00
_cell.angle_gamma   90.00
#
_symmetry.space_group_name_H-M   'P 1'
#
loop_
_entity.id
_entity.type
_entity.pdbx_description
1 polymer ?
#
loop_
_entity_poly.entity_id
_entity_poly.type
_entity_poly.pdbx_seq_one_letter_code
_entity_poly.pdbx_strand_id
1 'polypeptide(L)'
;MKYGIELTNTIDVVYSNYCRPYCKEWNIPQTAFDILMFLANNTKYTTARDVVEVRRIKANLVSINIDKLVNLGYLERKTVEGDRRKVHLVLTKKSDAIVKKGRKIQDAFEDELLEGIDPQTIKVVQKAFKEMEMNLERMNLK
;
A
#
# COMPACT_ATOMS: atom_id res chain seq x y z
N MET A 1 20.78 -14.96 1.38
CA MET A 1 19.77 -14.34 0.51
C MET A 1 20.21 -12.97 -0.02
N LYS A 2 21.36 -12.98 -0.66
CA LYS A 2 21.89 -11.77 -1.30
C LYS A 2 20.93 -11.20 -2.36
N TYR A 3 20.16 -12.08 -3.01
CA TYR A 3 19.19 -11.69 -4.04
C TYR A 3 17.87 -11.10 -3.53
N GLY A 4 17.61 -11.20 -2.23
CA GLY A 4 16.31 -10.76 -1.69
C GLY A 4 16.10 -9.24 -1.76
N ILE A 5 17.15 -8.45 -1.54
CA ILE A 5 17.09 -6.99 -1.58
C ILE A 5 16.89 -6.49 -3.01
N GLU A 6 17.65 -7.03 -3.96
CA GLU A 6 17.53 -6.68 -5.38
C GLU A 6 16.16 -7.10 -5.93
N LEU A 7 15.66 -8.27 -5.51
CA LEU A 7 14.34 -8.75 -5.92
C LEU A 7 13.23 -7.82 -5.42
N THR A 8 13.25 -7.42 -4.14
CA THR A 8 12.24 -6.50 -3.61
C THR A 8 12.26 -5.16 -4.31
N ASN A 9 13.44 -4.61 -4.59
CA ASN A 9 13.58 -3.37 -5.36
C ASN A 9 13.04 -3.52 -6.79
N THR A 10 13.31 -4.64 -7.44
CA THR A 10 12.83 -4.92 -8.80
C THR A 10 11.31 -5.07 -8.82
N ILE A 11 10.73 -5.78 -7.84
CA ILE A 11 9.28 -5.90 -7.70
C ILE A 11 8.64 -4.52 -7.60
N ASP A 12 9.19 -3.65 -6.75
CA ASP A 12 8.65 -2.30 -6.54
C ASP A 12 8.69 -1.46 -7.84
N VAL A 13 9.81 -1.48 -8.55
CA VAL A 13 9.95 -0.77 -9.83
C VAL A 13 8.98 -1.31 -10.89
N VAL A 14 8.90 -2.63 -11.04
CA VAL A 14 8.02 -3.26 -12.05
C VAL A 14 6.56 -3.03 -11.71
N TYR A 15 6.18 -3.15 -10.43
CA TYR A 15 4.83 -2.84 -9.97
C TYR A 15 4.45 -1.38 -10.25
N SER A 16 5.34 -0.43 -9.97
CA SER A 16 5.10 0.99 -10.27
C SER A 16 4.91 1.22 -11.78
N ASN A 17 5.71 0.56 -12.62
CA ASN A 17 5.55 0.63 -14.07
C ASN A 17 4.21 0.02 -14.54
N TYR A 18 3.80 -1.07 -13.89
CA TYR A 18 2.52 -1.74 -14.16
C TYR A 18 1.31 -0.83 -13.84
N CYS A 19 1.41 -0.07 -12.76
CA CYS A 19 0.36 0.85 -12.31
C CYS A 19 0.32 2.19 -13.10
N ARG A 20 1.43 2.57 -13.72
CA ARG A 20 1.61 3.89 -14.34
C ARG A 20 0.48 4.30 -15.31
N PRO A 21 0.00 3.46 -16.26
CA PRO A 21 -1.08 3.86 -17.16
C PRO A 21 -2.36 4.24 -16.42
N TYR A 22 -2.68 3.52 -15.36
CA TYR A 22 -3.88 3.73 -14.55
C TYR A 22 -3.77 5.00 -13.69
N CYS A 23 -2.64 5.20 -13.03
CA CYS A 23 -2.37 6.42 -12.27
C CYS A 23 -2.42 7.65 -13.17
N LYS A 24 -1.92 7.55 -14.40
CA LYS A 24 -1.98 8.61 -15.40
C LYS A 24 -3.43 8.93 -15.82
N GLU A 25 -4.23 7.89 -16.05
CA GLU A 25 -5.66 8.02 -16.36
C GLU A 25 -6.43 8.74 -15.23
N TRP A 26 -6.17 8.36 -13.99
CA TRP A 26 -6.79 8.98 -12.82
C TRP A 26 -6.17 10.32 -12.43
N ASN A 27 -5.06 10.69 -13.06
CA ASN A 27 -4.29 11.89 -12.74
C ASN A 27 -3.89 11.98 -11.26
N ILE A 28 -3.40 10.87 -10.73
CA ILE A 28 -2.84 10.81 -9.37
C ILE A 28 -1.42 10.24 -9.40
N PRO A 29 -0.53 10.68 -8.51
CA PRO A 29 0.79 10.07 -8.37
C PRO A 29 0.71 8.62 -7.88
N GLN A 30 1.73 7.81 -8.18
CA GLN A 30 1.84 6.44 -7.69
C GLN A 30 1.72 6.39 -6.17
N THR A 31 2.38 7.30 -5.45
CA THR A 31 2.32 7.34 -3.99
C THR A 31 0.90 7.56 -3.47
N ALA A 32 0.11 8.40 -4.13
CA ALA A 32 -1.30 8.59 -3.78
C ALA A 32 -2.11 7.30 -3.98
N PHE A 33 -1.90 6.61 -5.09
CA PHE A 33 -2.51 5.29 -5.34
C PHE A 33 -2.11 4.27 -4.28
N ASP A 34 -0.82 4.21 -3.93
CA ASP A 34 -0.32 3.30 -2.89
C ASP A 34 -0.98 3.57 -1.54
N ILE A 35 -1.19 4.83 -1.18
CA ILE A 35 -1.88 5.22 0.06
C ILE A 35 -3.35 4.76 0.03
N LEU A 36 -4.06 5.00 -1.07
CA LEU A 36 -5.45 4.55 -1.21
C LEU A 36 -5.57 3.03 -1.05
N MET A 37 -4.72 2.29 -1.73
CA MET A 37 -4.75 0.82 -1.69
C MET A 37 -4.34 0.28 -0.31
N PHE A 38 -3.36 0.90 0.34
CA PHE A 38 -2.98 0.55 1.70
C PHE A 38 -4.15 0.70 2.69
N LEU A 39 -4.83 1.83 2.64
CA LEU A 39 -5.99 2.09 3.51
C LEU A 39 -7.17 1.16 3.19
N ALA A 40 -7.39 0.87 1.90
CA ALA A 40 -8.47 -0.02 1.48
C ALA A 40 -8.22 -1.49 1.88
N ASN A 41 -6.98 -1.95 1.80
CA ASN A 41 -6.61 -3.34 2.05
C ASN A 41 -6.28 -3.62 3.54
N ASN A 42 -6.07 -2.59 4.35
CA ASN A 42 -5.66 -2.72 5.75
C ASN A 42 -6.56 -1.86 6.65
N THR A 43 -7.80 -2.27 6.81
CA THR A 43 -8.84 -1.49 7.50
C THR A 43 -8.56 -1.15 8.96
N LYS A 44 -7.64 -1.87 9.60
CA LYS A 44 -7.17 -1.57 10.96
C LYS A 44 -6.24 -0.35 11.05
N TYR A 45 -5.64 0.05 9.92
CA TYR A 45 -4.75 1.20 9.83
C TYR A 45 -5.49 2.37 9.19
N THR A 46 -5.60 3.47 9.89
CA THR A 46 -6.46 4.58 9.48
C THR A 46 -5.80 5.95 9.54
N THR A 47 -4.57 6.05 10.00
CA THR A 47 -3.91 7.34 10.22
C THR A 47 -2.74 7.57 9.25
N ALA A 48 -2.36 8.85 9.07
CA ALA A 48 -1.16 9.20 8.32
C ALA A 48 0.10 8.56 8.94
N ARG A 49 0.14 8.47 10.26
CA ARG A 49 1.23 7.80 10.98
C ARG A 49 1.32 6.31 10.62
N ASP A 50 0.18 5.63 10.50
CA ASP A 50 0.15 4.23 10.06
C ASP A 50 0.75 4.07 8.66
N VAL A 51 0.46 4.99 7.74
CA VAL A 51 1.02 4.96 6.40
C VAL A 51 2.56 5.12 6.44
N VAL A 52 3.05 6.03 7.26
CA VAL A 52 4.50 6.23 7.44
C VAL A 52 5.16 5.00 8.08
N GLU A 53 4.59 4.46 9.15
CA GLU A 53 5.22 3.40 9.95
C GLU A 53 5.04 2.00 9.36
N VAL A 54 3.90 1.73 8.74
CA VAL A 54 3.56 0.38 8.23
C VAL A 54 3.84 0.27 6.74
N ARG A 55 3.32 1.21 5.92
CA ARG A 55 3.56 1.20 4.47
C ARG A 55 4.97 1.67 4.11
N ARG A 56 5.64 2.34 5.04
CA ARG A 56 7.03 2.82 4.89
C ARG A 56 7.20 3.87 3.80
N ILE A 57 6.26 4.79 3.72
CA ILE A 57 6.35 5.98 2.86
C ILE A 57 6.88 7.15 3.71
N LYS A 58 7.78 7.94 3.16
CA LYS A 58 8.35 9.10 3.87
C LYS A 58 7.25 10.09 4.28
N ALA A 59 7.35 10.64 5.49
CA ALA A 59 6.32 11.48 6.10
C ALA A 59 5.92 12.69 5.24
N ASN A 60 6.89 13.35 4.59
CA ASN A 60 6.59 14.47 3.70
C ASN A 60 5.78 14.07 2.47
N LEU A 61 6.07 12.91 1.88
CA LEU A 61 5.31 12.36 0.76
C LEU A 61 3.90 11.94 1.19
N VAL A 62 3.76 11.36 2.39
CA VAL A 62 2.46 11.00 2.96
C VAL A 62 1.60 12.25 3.10
N SER A 63 2.13 13.31 3.72
CA SER A 63 1.41 14.57 3.94
C SER A 63 0.93 15.20 2.62
N ILE A 64 1.84 15.34 1.64
CA ILE A 64 1.52 15.94 0.33
C ILE A 64 0.46 15.13 -0.40
N ASN A 65 0.58 13.81 -0.41
CA ASN A 65 -0.34 12.95 -1.15
C ASN A 65 -1.70 12.81 -0.46
N ILE A 66 -1.75 12.81 0.87
CA ILE A 66 -3.03 12.87 1.60
C ILE A 66 -3.76 14.17 1.29
N ASP A 67 -3.07 15.31 1.33
CA ASP A 67 -3.67 16.60 0.96
C ASP A 67 -4.25 16.57 -0.45
N LYS A 68 -3.50 16.01 -1.38
CA LYS A 68 -3.95 15.84 -2.77
C LYS A 68 -5.19 14.95 -2.87
N LEU A 69 -5.21 13.82 -2.19
CA LEU A 69 -6.34 12.89 -2.19
C LEU A 69 -7.60 13.48 -1.53
N VAL A 70 -7.42 14.27 -0.47
CA VAL A 70 -8.52 15.00 0.18
C VAL A 70 -9.07 16.07 -0.77
N ASN A 71 -8.20 16.85 -1.40
CA ASN A 71 -8.62 17.89 -2.35
C ASN A 71 -9.33 17.31 -3.58
N LEU A 72 -8.94 16.12 -4.04
CA LEU A 72 -9.60 15.42 -5.14
C LEU A 72 -10.89 14.70 -4.72
N GLY A 73 -11.18 14.64 -3.43
CA GLY A 73 -12.40 14.02 -2.90
C GLY A 73 -12.32 12.50 -2.72
N TYR A 74 -11.14 11.91 -2.76
CA TYR A 74 -10.93 10.47 -2.56
C TYR A 74 -10.78 10.06 -1.10
N LEU A 75 -10.35 10.98 -0.24
CA LEU A 75 -10.21 10.80 1.21
C LEU A 75 -10.92 11.92 1.96
N GLU A 76 -11.37 11.62 3.15
CA GLU A 76 -11.82 12.58 4.15
C GLU A 76 -11.02 12.41 5.44
N ARG A 77 -10.74 13.52 6.10
CA ARG A 77 -10.18 13.52 7.45
C ARG A 77 -11.32 13.59 8.46
N LYS A 78 -11.36 12.64 9.38
CA LYS A 78 -12.35 12.60 10.47
C LYS A 78 -11.66 12.51 11.81
N THR A 79 -12.09 13.33 12.76
CA THR A 79 -11.69 13.21 14.15
C THR A 79 -12.59 12.21 14.86
N VAL A 80 -12.03 11.48 15.83
CA VAL A 80 -12.79 10.57 16.67
C VAL A 80 -13.35 11.37 17.86
N GLU A 81 -14.62 11.14 18.18
CA GLU A 81 -15.24 11.67 19.39
C GLU A 81 -14.45 11.22 20.63
N GLY A 82 -13.97 12.20 21.42
CA GLY A 82 -13.15 11.96 22.59
C GLY A 82 -11.62 11.99 22.37
N ASP A 83 -11.12 11.99 21.13
CA ASP A 83 -9.70 12.14 20.84
C ASP A 83 -9.46 13.08 19.65
N ARG A 84 -9.37 14.38 19.94
CA ARG A 84 -9.09 15.42 18.95
C ARG A 84 -7.70 15.35 18.34
N ARG A 85 -6.78 14.56 18.93
CA ARG A 85 -5.39 14.41 18.46
C ARG A 85 -5.29 13.41 17.31
N LYS A 86 -6.24 12.49 17.20
CA LYS A 86 -6.23 11.42 16.24
C LYS A 86 -7.13 11.75 15.05
N VAL A 87 -6.51 11.90 13.88
CA VAL A 87 -7.22 12.14 12.62
C VAL A 87 -7.25 10.84 11.83
N HIS A 88 -8.46 10.33 11.58
CA HIS A 88 -8.67 9.17 10.74
C HIS A 88 -8.86 9.57 9.29
N LEU A 89 -8.22 8.82 8.41
CA LEU A 89 -8.37 8.92 6.97
C LEU A 89 -9.46 7.94 6.52
N VAL A 90 -10.51 8.45 5.91
CA VAL A 90 -11.66 7.65 5.48
C VAL A 90 -11.79 7.73 3.97
N LEU A 91 -11.83 6.57 3.34
CA LEU A 91 -12.10 6.46 1.90
C LEU A 91 -13.52 6.94 1.61
N THR A 92 -13.65 7.76 0.57
CA THR A 92 -14.95 8.26 0.13
C THR A 92 -15.59 7.32 -0.90
N LYS A 93 -16.87 7.50 -1.16
CA LYS A 93 -17.56 6.76 -2.21
C LYS A 93 -16.91 6.99 -3.59
N LYS A 94 -16.37 8.18 -3.83
CA LYS A 94 -15.66 8.51 -5.08
C LYS A 94 -14.44 7.61 -5.30
N SER A 95 -13.78 7.15 -4.24
CA SER A 95 -12.61 6.28 -4.33
C SER A 95 -12.95 4.82 -4.66
N ASP A 96 -14.21 4.40 -4.55
CA ASP A 96 -14.61 3.00 -4.75
C ASP A 96 -14.20 2.44 -6.12
N ALA A 97 -14.34 3.24 -7.18
CA ALA A 97 -13.96 2.82 -8.53
C ALA A 97 -12.45 2.59 -8.66
N ILE A 98 -11.63 3.48 -8.09
CA ILE A 98 -10.17 3.34 -8.09
C ILE A 98 -9.74 2.14 -7.26
N VAL A 99 -10.32 1.96 -6.07
CA VAL A 99 -10.02 0.82 -5.19
C VAL A 99 -10.38 -0.50 -5.86
N LYS A 100 -11.55 -0.60 -6.45
CA LYS A 100 -11.99 -1.80 -7.16
C LYS A 100 -11.06 -2.15 -8.32
N LYS A 101 -10.73 -1.17 -9.14
CA LYS A 101 -9.78 -1.36 -10.26
C LYS A 101 -8.37 -1.65 -9.74
N GLY A 102 -7.96 -0.97 -8.68
CA GLY A 102 -6.65 -1.16 -8.04
C GLY A 102 -6.46 -2.58 -7.54
N ARG A 103 -7.47 -3.18 -6.92
CA ARG A 103 -7.42 -4.60 -6.50
C ARG A 103 -7.23 -5.53 -7.69
N LYS A 104 -7.92 -5.29 -8.79
CA LYS A 104 -7.74 -6.08 -10.03
C LYS A 104 -6.33 -5.94 -10.60
N ILE A 105 -5.76 -4.74 -10.55
CA ILE A 105 -4.38 -4.48 -10.99
C ILE A 105 -3.39 -5.25 -10.12
N GLN A 106 -3.59 -5.21 -8.80
CA GLN A 106 -2.73 -5.92 -7.84
C GLN A 106 -2.81 -7.44 -8.04
N ASP A 107 -4.03 -7.98 -8.20
CA ASP A 107 -4.25 -9.41 -8.45
C ASP A 107 -3.59 -9.85 -9.76
N ALA A 108 -3.76 -9.08 -10.82
CA ALA A 108 -3.15 -9.39 -12.12
C ALA A 108 -1.62 -9.32 -12.07
N PHE A 109 -1.06 -8.36 -11.36
CA PHE A 109 0.39 -8.26 -11.14
C PHE A 109 0.91 -9.47 -10.36
N GLU A 110 0.21 -9.86 -9.30
CA GLU A 110 0.58 -11.02 -8.49
C GLU A 110 0.52 -12.32 -9.31
N ASP A 111 -0.52 -12.48 -10.12
CA ASP A 111 -0.67 -13.65 -11.00
C ASP A 111 0.51 -13.76 -11.98
N GLU A 112 0.93 -12.67 -12.60
CA GLU A 112 2.09 -12.67 -13.49
C GLU A 112 3.40 -12.91 -12.73
N LEU A 113 3.55 -12.31 -11.55
CA LEU A 113 4.74 -12.48 -10.70
C LEU A 113 4.93 -13.93 -10.28
N LEU A 114 3.84 -14.64 -10.02
CA LEU A 114 3.85 -16.02 -9.55
C LEU A 114 3.68 -17.06 -10.66
N GLU A 115 3.62 -16.62 -11.93
CA GLU A 115 3.44 -17.52 -13.06
C GLU A 115 4.49 -18.62 -13.10
N GLY A 116 4.05 -19.86 -13.27
CA GLY A 116 4.93 -21.03 -13.34
C GLY A 116 5.41 -21.58 -12.00
N ILE A 117 5.04 -20.92 -10.89
CA ILE A 117 5.34 -21.42 -9.54
C ILE A 117 4.16 -22.23 -9.04
N ASP A 118 4.44 -23.46 -8.61
CA ASP A 118 3.35 -24.34 -8.14
C ASP A 118 2.76 -23.84 -6.80
N PRO A 119 1.46 -24.16 -6.54
CA PRO A 119 0.76 -23.68 -5.36
C PRO A 119 1.41 -24.07 -4.03
N GLN A 120 2.05 -25.24 -3.97
CA GLN A 120 2.71 -25.69 -2.75
C GLN A 120 3.95 -24.86 -2.44
N THR A 121 4.73 -24.53 -3.46
CA THR A 121 5.89 -23.64 -3.33
C THR A 121 5.45 -22.24 -2.89
N ILE A 122 4.37 -21.71 -3.45
CA ILE A 122 3.81 -20.41 -3.05
C ILE A 122 3.46 -20.40 -1.55
N LYS A 123 2.83 -21.45 -1.03
CA LYS A 123 2.52 -21.58 0.41
C LYS A 123 3.77 -21.57 1.28
N VAL A 124 4.82 -22.24 0.84
CA VAL A 124 6.11 -22.24 1.55
C VAL A 124 6.73 -20.84 1.59
N VAL A 125 6.71 -20.14 0.48
CA VAL A 125 7.22 -18.76 0.38
C VAL A 125 6.40 -17.81 1.27
N GLN A 126 5.07 -17.91 1.25
CA GLN A 126 4.20 -17.10 2.11
C GLN A 126 4.49 -17.33 3.59
N LYS A 127 4.72 -18.59 4.00
CA LYS A 127 5.12 -18.92 5.37
C LYS A 127 6.45 -18.28 5.72
N ALA A 128 7.44 -18.39 4.84
CA ALA A 128 8.76 -17.79 5.04
C ALA A 128 8.67 -16.26 5.17
N PHE A 129 7.85 -15.60 4.37
CA PHE A 129 7.64 -14.16 4.47
C PHE A 129 7.06 -13.74 5.83
N LYS A 130 6.10 -14.47 6.37
CA LYS A 130 5.56 -14.20 7.71
C LYS A 130 6.62 -14.31 8.80
N GLU A 131 7.47 -15.32 8.72
CA GLU A 131 8.58 -15.47 9.66
C GLU A 131 9.61 -14.34 9.52
N MET A 132 9.89 -13.91 8.27
CA MET A 132 10.75 -12.74 8.01
C MET A 132 10.17 -11.45 8.57
N GLU A 133 8.86 -11.21 8.43
CA GLU A 133 8.18 -10.05 9.00
C GLU A 133 8.34 -10.02 10.52
N MET A 134 8.11 -11.12 11.20
CA MET A 134 8.29 -11.23 12.66
C MET A 134 9.74 -10.95 13.08
N ASN A 135 10.71 -11.44 12.30
CA ASN A 135 12.12 -11.17 12.54
C ASN A 135 12.46 -9.68 12.36
N LEU A 136 11.93 -9.05 11.31
CA LEU A 136 12.11 -7.64 11.04
C LEU A 136 11.52 -6.74 12.12
N GLU A 137 10.33 -7.07 12.63
CA GLU A 137 9.73 -6.38 13.77
C GLU A 137 10.64 -6.44 15.00
N ARG A 138 11.18 -7.61 15.31
CA ARG A 138 12.11 -7.78 16.41
C ARG A 138 13.40 -6.99 16.22
N MET A 139 13.91 -6.91 14.98
CA MET A 139 15.11 -6.13 14.65
C MET A 139 14.88 -4.62 14.79
N ASN A 140 13.69 -4.15 14.42
CA ASN A 140 13.32 -2.74 14.54
C ASN A 140 13.17 -2.27 15.99
N LEU A 141 12.87 -3.18 16.93
CA LEU A 141 12.71 -2.86 18.34
C LEU A 141 14.05 -2.78 19.09
N LYS A 142 15.15 -3.07 18.44
CA LYS A 142 16.50 -2.90 18.99
C LYS A 142 17.05 -1.54 18.60
#